data_d243bc6242428546fb29efa5aafb7431
#
_entry.id   d243bc6242428546fb29efa5aafb7431
#
_cell.length_a   1.000
_cell.length_b   1.000
_cell.length_c   1.000
_cell.angle_alpha   90.00
_cell.angle_beta   90.00
_cell.angle_gamma   90.00
#
_symmetry.space_group_name_H-M   'P 1'
#
loop_
_entity.id
_entity.type
_entity.pdbx_description
1 polymer ?
#
loop_
_entity_poly.entity_id
_entity_poly.type
_entity_poly.pdbx_seq_one_letter_code
_entity_poly.pdbx_strand_id
1 'polypeptide(L)'
;MLRRLHPDQPDSFEFTPANKAWAEAQISKYPEGRQASAIIPLLWRAQEQVGWLPRPAIEAVADMLGLAYMRALEVATFYFMFQLQPVGSVAHIQVCGTTSCMICGAEDLISVCREKIASEAHQLSADGRFSWEEVECLGACTNAPMAQIGKDYYENLTADGFAAMIDGRAEGTIPLPGPQNGRFSCEPLGGATSLKQYEANRQAHNASAALAVELNDTLKRIDGSEVPVTTPWLGKSKTNAKGAKSSATDSSTGIAPKQPRLLKVAR
;
A
#
# COMPACT_ATOMS: atom_id res chain seq x y z
N MET A 1 -17.70 11.86 2.46
CA MET A 1 -18.50 10.88 3.23
C MET A 1 -17.90 10.73 4.62
N LEU A 2 -18.72 10.69 5.67
CA LEU A 2 -18.19 10.54 7.03
C LEU A 2 -17.89 9.07 7.30
N ARG A 3 -16.59 8.70 7.45
CA ARG A 3 -16.19 7.33 7.77
C ARG A 3 -16.34 7.09 9.26
N ARG A 4 -16.98 5.99 9.63
CA ARG A 4 -17.22 5.58 11.01
C ARG A 4 -16.63 4.21 11.29
N LEU A 5 -16.24 3.97 12.53
CA LEU A 5 -15.85 2.66 12.99
C LEU A 5 -17.02 1.68 12.93
N HIS A 6 -16.73 0.41 12.70
CA HIS A 6 -17.72 -0.65 12.79
C HIS A 6 -18.40 -0.66 14.16
N PRO A 7 -19.70 -0.92 14.25
CA PRO A 7 -20.41 -0.93 15.54
C PRO A 7 -19.89 -2.02 16.49
N ASP A 8 -19.56 -3.20 15.93
CA ASP A 8 -19.03 -4.31 16.70
C ASP A 8 -17.50 -4.22 16.75
N GLN A 9 -16.98 -4.07 17.97
CA GLN A 9 -15.54 -3.91 18.20
C GLN A 9 -15.04 -5.08 19.05
N PRO A 10 -13.80 -5.58 18.83
CA PRO A 10 -13.19 -6.54 19.73
C PRO A 10 -12.93 -5.89 21.10
N ASP A 11 -12.86 -6.71 22.13
CA ASP A 11 -12.64 -6.24 23.52
C ASP A 11 -11.25 -5.63 23.73
N SER A 12 -10.25 -6.10 22.98
CA SER A 12 -8.85 -5.67 23.14
C SER A 12 -8.05 -5.84 21.85
N PHE A 13 -6.89 -5.19 21.82
CA PHE A 13 -5.86 -5.38 20.79
C PHE A 13 -4.49 -5.29 21.46
N GLU A 14 -3.61 -6.20 21.08
CA GLU A 14 -2.20 -6.15 21.39
C GLU A 14 -1.38 -6.51 20.16
N PHE A 15 -0.28 -5.78 19.96
CA PHE A 15 0.70 -6.21 18.97
C PHE A 15 1.33 -7.53 19.38
N THR A 16 1.54 -8.44 18.43
CA THR A 16 2.42 -9.59 18.68
C THR A 16 3.80 -9.12 19.13
N PRO A 17 4.56 -9.92 19.89
CA PRO A 17 5.90 -9.52 20.35
C PRO A 17 6.80 -9.03 19.22
N ALA A 18 6.76 -9.67 18.06
CA ALA A 18 7.53 -9.29 16.90
C ALA A 18 7.05 -7.97 16.28
N ASN A 19 5.73 -7.78 16.14
CA ASN A 19 5.15 -6.53 15.64
C ASN A 19 5.38 -5.37 16.61
N LYS A 20 5.38 -5.63 17.92
CA LYS A 20 5.72 -4.64 18.95
C LYS A 20 7.17 -4.17 18.81
N ALA A 21 8.10 -5.11 18.69
CA ALA A 21 9.52 -4.79 18.45
C ALA A 21 9.72 -4.00 17.17
N TRP A 22 8.99 -4.37 16.10
CA TRP A 22 8.98 -3.61 14.85
C TRP A 22 8.45 -2.19 15.05
N ALA A 23 7.35 -2.01 15.79
CA ALA A 23 6.75 -0.71 16.07
C ALA A 23 7.71 0.19 16.88
N GLU A 24 8.35 -0.33 17.89
CA GLU A 24 9.37 0.38 18.69
C GLU A 24 10.56 0.80 17.81
N ALA A 25 11.05 -0.07 16.95
CA ALA A 25 12.09 0.24 15.99
C ALA A 25 11.64 1.31 14.97
N GLN A 26 10.39 1.27 14.53
CA GLN A 26 9.83 2.30 13.64
C GLN A 26 9.74 3.67 14.33
N ILE A 27 9.30 3.71 15.59
CA ILE A 27 9.25 4.94 16.41
C ILE A 27 10.64 5.55 16.54
N SER A 28 11.69 4.73 16.74
CA SER A 28 13.06 5.20 16.92
C SER A 28 13.68 5.89 15.70
N LYS A 29 13.05 5.81 14.52
CA LYS A 29 13.47 6.54 13.31
C LYS A 29 13.21 8.05 13.42
N TYR A 30 12.32 8.47 14.29
CA TYR A 30 11.94 9.86 14.44
C TYR A 30 12.73 10.53 15.56
N PRO A 31 13.09 11.83 15.43
CA PRO A 31 13.77 12.56 16.47
C PRO A 31 12.97 12.62 17.77
N GLU A 32 13.67 12.84 18.89
CA GLU A 32 13.03 13.03 20.20
C GLU A 32 11.97 14.14 20.15
N GLY A 33 10.80 13.89 20.71
CA GLY A 33 9.64 14.77 20.65
C GLY A 33 8.86 14.76 19.32
N ARG A 34 9.26 13.94 18.34
CA ARG A 34 8.60 13.81 17.02
C ARG A 34 8.05 12.40 16.75
N GLN A 35 7.96 11.56 17.77
CA GLN A 35 7.52 10.17 17.65
C GLN A 35 6.08 10.04 17.12
N ALA A 36 5.24 11.06 17.33
CA ALA A 36 3.89 11.14 16.76
C ALA A 36 3.84 10.92 15.23
N SER A 37 4.93 11.23 14.52
CA SER A 37 5.02 10.99 13.06
C SER A 37 5.04 9.51 12.68
N ALA A 38 5.25 8.60 13.63
CA ALA A 38 5.16 7.15 13.41
C ALA A 38 3.71 6.63 13.33
N ILE A 39 2.70 7.48 13.52
CA ILE A 39 1.29 7.06 13.62
C ILE A 39 0.83 6.26 12.39
N ILE A 40 1.12 6.74 11.17
CA ILE A 40 0.68 6.08 9.93
C ILE A 40 1.28 4.67 9.80
N PRO A 41 2.61 4.48 9.87
CA PRO A 41 3.18 3.13 9.80
C PRO A 41 2.73 2.21 10.93
N LEU A 42 2.47 2.71 12.15
CA LEU A 42 1.98 1.88 13.24
C LEU A 42 0.51 1.46 13.03
N LEU A 43 -0.36 2.37 12.62
CA LEU A 43 -1.73 2.03 12.25
C LEU A 43 -1.76 1.02 11.08
N TRP A 44 -0.90 1.21 10.09
CA TRP A 44 -0.77 0.26 8.98
C TRP A 44 -0.35 -1.12 9.48
N ARG A 45 0.65 -1.20 10.35
CA ARG A 45 1.11 -2.47 10.93
C ARG A 45 0.04 -3.16 11.75
N ALA A 46 -0.75 -2.41 12.53
CA ALA A 46 -1.89 -2.94 13.26
C ALA A 46 -2.96 -3.51 12.31
N GLN A 47 -3.27 -2.79 11.23
CA GLN A 47 -4.19 -3.26 10.19
C GLN A 47 -3.69 -4.54 9.51
N GLU A 48 -2.41 -4.62 9.17
CA GLU A 48 -1.84 -5.82 8.55
C GLU A 48 -1.89 -7.04 9.48
N GLN A 49 -1.75 -6.84 10.78
CA GLN A 49 -1.86 -7.91 11.77
C GLN A 49 -3.30 -8.47 11.87
N VAL A 50 -4.31 -7.60 11.87
CA VAL A 50 -5.71 -7.99 12.13
C VAL A 50 -6.57 -8.00 10.87
N GLY A 51 -6.18 -7.22 9.86
CA GLY A 51 -6.89 -7.04 8.59
C GLY A 51 -7.68 -5.73 8.50
N TRP A 52 -8.04 -5.13 9.63
CA TRP A 52 -8.73 -3.85 9.72
C TRP A 52 -8.28 -3.11 10.98
N LEU A 53 -8.71 -1.86 11.16
CA LEU A 53 -8.38 -1.05 12.33
C LEU A 53 -9.57 -0.98 13.30
N PRO A 54 -9.68 -1.89 14.26
CA PRO A 54 -10.64 -1.74 15.35
C PRO A 54 -10.21 -0.62 16.31
N ARG A 55 -11.18 -0.11 17.06
CA ARG A 55 -10.95 0.95 18.05
C ARG A 55 -9.82 0.62 19.02
N PRO A 56 -9.74 -0.58 19.64
CA PRO A 56 -8.64 -0.90 20.54
C PRO A 56 -7.25 -0.84 19.89
N ALA A 57 -7.14 -1.13 18.58
CA ALA A 57 -5.87 -1.00 17.87
C ALA A 57 -5.47 0.47 17.68
N ILE A 58 -6.43 1.35 17.41
CA ILE A 58 -6.19 2.80 17.31
C ILE A 58 -5.77 3.36 18.68
N GLU A 59 -6.43 2.92 19.77
CA GLU A 59 -6.10 3.30 21.15
C GLU A 59 -4.69 2.83 21.52
N ALA A 60 -4.34 1.57 21.25
CA ALA A 60 -3.01 1.04 21.51
C ALA A 60 -1.90 1.80 20.78
N VAL A 61 -2.11 2.17 19.53
CA VAL A 61 -1.16 3.00 18.76
C VAL A 61 -1.07 4.41 19.34
N ALA A 62 -2.19 5.00 19.74
CA ALA A 62 -2.21 6.32 20.38
C ALA A 62 -1.40 6.32 21.67
N ASP A 63 -1.59 5.31 22.52
CA ASP A 63 -0.87 5.15 23.78
C ASP A 63 0.63 4.98 23.57
N MET A 64 1.04 4.15 22.62
CA MET A 64 2.46 3.96 22.27
C MET A 64 3.15 5.27 21.84
N LEU A 65 2.40 6.19 21.24
CA LEU A 65 2.92 7.46 20.75
C LEU A 65 2.69 8.64 21.71
N GLY A 66 2.02 8.41 22.83
CA GLY A 66 1.64 9.47 23.79
C GLY A 66 0.63 10.46 23.17
N LEU A 67 -0.23 10.00 22.28
CA LEU A 67 -1.27 10.81 21.61
C LEU A 67 -2.63 10.61 22.28
N ALA A 68 -3.45 11.67 22.27
CA ALA A 68 -4.86 11.50 22.58
C ALA A 68 -5.53 10.61 21.51
N TYR A 69 -6.41 9.69 21.92
CA TYR A 69 -7.15 8.80 21.03
C TYR A 69 -7.78 9.53 19.83
N MET A 70 -8.39 10.69 20.07
CA MET A 70 -9.03 11.48 19.00
C MET A 70 -8.05 11.87 17.89
N ARG A 71 -6.78 12.12 18.22
CA ARG A 71 -5.75 12.43 17.20
C ARG A 71 -5.38 11.22 16.36
N ALA A 72 -5.31 10.05 16.95
CA ALA A 72 -5.11 8.81 16.21
C ALA A 72 -6.35 8.47 15.35
N LEU A 73 -7.56 8.66 15.88
CA LEU A 73 -8.81 8.45 15.17
C LEU A 73 -8.94 9.39 13.95
N GLU A 74 -8.55 10.66 14.08
CA GLU A 74 -8.53 11.61 12.95
C GLU A 74 -7.69 11.06 11.79
N VAL A 75 -6.51 10.52 12.07
CA VAL A 75 -5.64 9.94 11.05
C VAL A 75 -6.25 8.67 10.45
N ALA A 76 -6.76 7.76 11.29
CA ALA A 76 -7.38 6.51 10.84
C ALA A 76 -8.61 6.74 9.96
N THR A 77 -9.41 7.77 10.25
CA THR A 77 -10.61 8.10 9.48
C THR A 77 -10.31 8.95 8.24
N PHE A 78 -9.22 9.71 8.24
CA PHE A 78 -8.83 10.56 7.12
C PHE A 78 -8.28 9.75 5.94
N TYR A 79 -7.37 8.81 6.19
CA TYR A 79 -6.75 8.02 5.13
C TYR A 79 -7.60 6.82 4.73
N PHE A 80 -8.05 6.79 3.46
CA PHE A 80 -8.91 5.71 2.93
C PHE A 80 -8.23 4.34 2.87
N MET A 81 -6.91 4.28 2.92
CA MET A 81 -6.18 3.01 3.00
C MET A 81 -6.45 2.23 4.30
N PHE A 82 -6.93 2.90 5.36
CA PHE A 82 -7.29 2.23 6.59
C PHE A 82 -8.70 1.66 6.52
N GLN A 83 -8.83 0.38 6.77
CA GLN A 83 -10.11 -0.33 6.80
C GLN A 83 -10.71 -0.19 8.20
N LEU A 84 -11.88 0.44 8.29
CA LEU A 84 -12.60 0.67 9.56
C LEU A 84 -13.72 -0.35 9.77
N GLN A 85 -13.83 -1.32 8.86
CA GLN A 85 -14.77 -2.43 8.86
C GLN A 85 -13.98 -3.74 8.78
N PRO A 86 -14.50 -4.84 9.34
CA PRO A 86 -13.92 -6.16 9.12
C PRO A 86 -13.76 -6.48 7.64
N VAL A 87 -12.63 -7.04 7.26
CA VAL A 87 -12.35 -7.48 5.89
C VAL A 87 -12.35 -9.00 5.78
N GLY A 88 -12.50 -9.51 4.56
CA GLY A 88 -12.49 -10.95 4.30
C GLY A 88 -11.23 -11.64 4.83
N SER A 89 -11.40 -12.83 5.40
CA SER A 89 -10.28 -13.60 5.97
C SER A 89 -9.32 -14.13 4.90
N VAL A 90 -9.78 -14.30 3.66
CA VAL A 90 -8.96 -14.70 2.51
C VAL A 90 -8.48 -13.48 1.74
N ALA A 91 -9.40 -12.61 1.32
CA ALA A 91 -9.04 -11.43 0.55
C ALA A 91 -10.00 -10.26 0.76
N HIS A 92 -9.42 -9.05 0.73
CA HIS A 92 -10.13 -7.79 0.51
C HIS A 92 -9.79 -7.28 -0.87
N ILE A 93 -10.80 -7.08 -1.71
CA ILE A 93 -10.65 -6.73 -3.13
C ILE A 93 -11.01 -5.26 -3.32
N GLN A 94 -10.08 -4.48 -3.85
CA GLN A 94 -10.25 -3.05 -4.11
C GLN A 94 -10.30 -2.83 -5.62
N VAL A 95 -11.47 -2.51 -6.16
CA VAL A 95 -11.67 -2.24 -7.60
C VAL A 95 -11.50 -0.75 -7.86
N CYS A 96 -10.64 -0.40 -8.80
CA CYS A 96 -10.48 0.99 -9.22
C CYS A 96 -11.71 1.44 -10.00
N GLY A 97 -12.46 2.43 -9.44
CA GLY A 97 -13.68 3.00 -10.03
C GLY A 97 -13.48 4.33 -10.75
N THR A 98 -12.22 4.78 -10.98
CA THR A 98 -11.95 6.09 -11.59
C THR A 98 -12.09 6.04 -13.12
N THR A 99 -12.27 7.19 -13.75
CA THR A 99 -12.67 7.38 -15.15
C THR A 99 -12.05 6.41 -16.15
N SER A 100 -10.73 6.20 -16.13
CA SER A 100 -10.07 5.30 -17.09
C SER A 100 -10.52 3.84 -16.91
N CYS A 101 -10.60 3.37 -15.68
CA CYS A 101 -11.06 2.03 -15.36
C CYS A 101 -12.55 1.86 -15.67
N MET A 102 -13.38 2.88 -15.39
CA MET A 102 -14.81 2.88 -15.71
C MET A 102 -15.03 2.75 -17.22
N ILE A 103 -14.33 3.53 -18.02
CA ILE A 103 -14.40 3.45 -19.49
C ILE A 103 -13.96 2.07 -20.01
N CYS A 104 -13.02 1.42 -19.32
CA CYS A 104 -12.48 0.12 -19.71
C CYS A 104 -13.23 -1.08 -19.10
N GLY A 105 -14.32 -0.87 -18.37
CA GLY A 105 -15.19 -1.95 -17.86
C GLY A 105 -15.07 -2.23 -16.37
N ALA A 106 -14.66 -1.25 -15.53
CA ALA A 106 -14.64 -1.45 -14.07
C ALA A 106 -16.03 -1.71 -13.48
N GLU A 107 -17.11 -1.20 -14.10
CA GLU A 107 -18.48 -1.50 -13.67
C GLU A 107 -18.81 -3.00 -13.76
N ASP A 108 -18.28 -3.68 -14.77
CA ASP A 108 -18.45 -5.14 -14.92
C ASP A 108 -17.70 -5.87 -13.78
N LEU A 109 -16.50 -5.41 -13.39
CA LEU A 109 -15.77 -5.96 -12.24
C LEU A 109 -16.53 -5.72 -10.92
N ILE A 110 -17.11 -4.55 -10.73
CA ILE A 110 -17.95 -4.23 -9.57
C ILE A 110 -19.18 -5.14 -9.54
N SER A 111 -19.78 -5.42 -10.69
CA SER A 111 -20.91 -6.33 -10.82
C SER A 111 -20.53 -7.76 -10.41
N VAL A 112 -19.36 -8.23 -10.80
CA VAL A 112 -18.80 -9.52 -10.35
C VAL A 112 -18.62 -9.54 -8.83
N CYS A 113 -18.12 -8.46 -8.22
CA CYS A 113 -17.99 -8.38 -6.76
C CYS A 113 -19.34 -8.44 -6.06
N ARG A 114 -20.35 -7.75 -6.60
CA ARG A 114 -21.73 -7.77 -6.05
C ARG A 114 -22.36 -9.15 -6.12
N GLU A 115 -22.11 -9.89 -7.19
CA GLU A 115 -22.66 -11.24 -7.39
C GLU A 115 -21.93 -12.29 -6.52
N LYS A 116 -20.59 -12.25 -6.51
CA LYS A 116 -19.80 -13.33 -5.91
C LYS A 116 -19.43 -13.10 -4.45
N ILE A 117 -19.41 -11.87 -3.98
CA ILE A 117 -18.93 -11.53 -2.64
C ILE A 117 -20.07 -11.01 -1.77
N ALA A 118 -20.55 -9.82 -2.03
CA ALA A 118 -21.62 -9.19 -1.29
C ALA A 118 -22.25 -8.07 -2.12
N SER A 119 -23.56 -7.85 -1.96
CA SER A 119 -24.31 -6.85 -2.72
C SER A 119 -23.83 -5.42 -2.53
N GLU A 120 -23.27 -5.11 -1.35
CA GLU A 120 -22.77 -3.80 -0.99
C GLU A 120 -21.28 -3.84 -0.67
N ALA A 121 -20.57 -2.77 -1.03
CA ALA A 121 -19.18 -2.57 -0.65
C ALA A 121 -19.00 -2.58 0.88
N HIS A 122 -17.83 -3.04 1.34
CA HIS A 122 -17.46 -3.21 2.75
C HIS A 122 -18.25 -4.29 3.51
N GLN A 123 -19.11 -5.03 2.87
CA GLN A 123 -19.75 -6.20 3.47
C GLN A 123 -18.88 -7.45 3.25
N LEU A 124 -18.95 -8.35 4.22
CA LEU A 124 -18.34 -9.68 4.10
C LEU A 124 -19.21 -10.60 3.24
N SER A 125 -18.57 -11.51 2.52
CA SER A 125 -19.25 -12.65 1.93
C SER A 125 -19.94 -13.49 3.01
N ALA A 126 -20.93 -14.29 2.63
CA ALA A 126 -21.72 -15.11 3.57
C ALA A 126 -20.85 -16.06 4.42
N ASP A 127 -19.70 -16.48 3.90
CA ASP A 127 -18.72 -17.32 4.58
C ASP A 127 -17.62 -16.52 5.30
N GLY A 128 -17.66 -15.16 5.25
CA GLY A 128 -16.67 -14.26 5.87
C GLY A 128 -15.28 -14.27 5.21
N ARG A 129 -15.13 -14.89 4.04
CA ARG A 129 -13.83 -15.10 3.41
C ARG A 129 -13.40 -13.94 2.54
N PHE A 130 -14.34 -13.22 1.94
CA PHE A 130 -14.09 -12.13 1.02
C PHE A 130 -14.81 -10.86 1.45
N SER A 131 -14.25 -9.74 1.04
CA SER A 131 -14.90 -8.42 1.07
C SER A 131 -14.38 -7.60 -0.11
N TRP A 132 -15.09 -6.53 -0.46
CA TRP A 132 -14.71 -5.68 -1.56
C TRP A 132 -15.07 -4.21 -1.30
N GLU A 133 -14.39 -3.32 -2.01
CA GLU A 133 -14.72 -1.90 -2.07
C GLU A 133 -14.35 -1.33 -3.45
N GLU A 134 -15.03 -0.26 -3.83
CA GLU A 134 -14.60 0.60 -4.92
C GLU A 134 -13.65 1.66 -4.37
N VAL A 135 -12.52 1.86 -5.05
CA VAL A 135 -11.49 2.82 -4.65
C VAL A 135 -11.18 3.82 -5.76
N GLU A 136 -10.59 4.93 -5.36
CA GLU A 136 -10.05 5.92 -6.28
C GLU A 136 -8.84 5.38 -7.07
N CYS A 137 -8.37 6.16 -8.06
CA CYS A 137 -7.32 5.74 -8.97
C CYS A 137 -6.08 5.19 -8.26
N LEU A 138 -5.73 3.94 -8.60
CA LEU A 138 -4.56 3.24 -8.11
C LEU A 138 -3.31 3.42 -8.98
N GLY A 139 -3.40 4.23 -10.04
CA GLY A 139 -2.25 4.62 -10.87
C GLY A 139 -1.86 3.64 -11.98
N ALA A 140 -2.64 2.58 -12.24
CA ALA A 140 -2.38 1.60 -13.30
C ALA A 140 -3.25 1.83 -14.56
N CYS A 141 -3.57 3.07 -14.90
CA CYS A 141 -4.53 3.44 -15.96
C CYS A 141 -4.16 2.91 -17.35
N THR A 142 -2.88 2.71 -17.63
CA THR A 142 -2.41 2.12 -18.92
C THR A 142 -2.87 0.68 -19.10
N ASN A 143 -3.18 -0.01 -18.02
CA ASN A 143 -3.61 -1.40 -17.98
C ASN A 143 -4.99 -1.55 -17.33
N ALA A 144 -5.85 -0.54 -17.52
CA ALA A 144 -7.24 -0.57 -17.06
C ALA A 144 -8.06 -1.66 -17.79
N PRO A 145 -9.09 -2.23 -17.14
CA PRO A 145 -9.47 -2.02 -15.75
C PRO A 145 -8.63 -2.89 -14.80
N MET A 146 -8.59 -2.52 -13.52
CA MET A 146 -7.73 -3.18 -12.57
C MET A 146 -8.34 -3.27 -11.16
N ALA A 147 -7.84 -4.22 -10.38
CA ALA A 147 -8.12 -4.34 -8.96
C ALA A 147 -6.83 -4.58 -8.17
N GLN A 148 -6.81 -4.11 -6.93
CA GLN A 148 -5.79 -4.47 -5.95
C GLN A 148 -6.34 -5.54 -5.03
N ILE A 149 -5.56 -6.59 -4.79
CA ILE A 149 -5.89 -7.66 -3.85
C ILE A 149 -4.68 -7.88 -2.95
N GLY A 150 -4.81 -7.56 -1.68
CA GLY A 150 -3.68 -7.52 -0.77
C GLY A 150 -2.68 -6.43 -1.18
N LYS A 151 -1.45 -6.83 -1.48
CA LYS A 151 -0.37 -5.91 -1.91
C LYS A 151 -0.14 -5.91 -3.42
N ASP A 152 -0.90 -6.71 -4.18
CA ASP A 152 -0.69 -6.94 -5.60
C ASP A 152 -1.76 -6.26 -6.45
N TYR A 153 -1.33 -5.79 -7.62
CA TYR A 153 -2.18 -5.28 -8.68
C TYR A 153 -2.47 -6.38 -9.69
N TYR A 154 -3.72 -6.49 -10.09
CA TYR A 154 -4.20 -7.33 -11.17
C TYR A 154 -4.81 -6.40 -12.22
N GLU A 155 -4.22 -6.39 -13.39
CA GLU A 155 -4.44 -5.37 -14.41
C GLU A 155 -4.95 -5.99 -15.71
N ASN A 156 -5.54 -5.17 -16.60
CA ASN A 156 -6.18 -5.65 -17.84
C ASN A 156 -7.20 -6.78 -17.58
N LEU A 157 -8.00 -6.60 -16.56
CA LEU A 157 -8.99 -7.59 -16.15
C LEU A 157 -10.18 -7.64 -17.11
N THR A 158 -10.72 -8.83 -17.28
CA THR A 158 -12.04 -9.05 -17.87
C THR A 158 -12.99 -9.57 -16.78
N ALA A 159 -14.29 -9.38 -16.92
CA ALA A 159 -15.27 -9.86 -15.94
C ALA A 159 -15.13 -11.37 -15.69
N ASP A 160 -15.04 -12.18 -16.76
CA ASP A 160 -14.89 -13.63 -16.65
C ASP A 160 -13.57 -14.04 -15.98
N GLY A 161 -12.45 -13.41 -16.38
CA GLY A 161 -11.14 -13.67 -15.78
C GLY A 161 -11.08 -13.26 -14.32
N PHE A 162 -11.73 -12.18 -13.95
CA PHE A 162 -11.82 -11.71 -12.58
C PHE A 162 -12.71 -12.61 -11.72
N ALA A 163 -13.84 -13.08 -12.26
CA ALA A 163 -14.69 -14.04 -11.60
C ALA A 163 -13.95 -15.37 -11.32
N ALA A 164 -13.23 -15.89 -12.32
CA ALA A 164 -12.40 -17.08 -12.17
C ALA A 164 -11.26 -16.88 -11.15
N MET A 165 -10.70 -15.68 -11.09
CA MET A 165 -9.67 -15.32 -10.10
C MET A 165 -10.22 -15.38 -8.66
N ILE A 166 -11.44 -14.89 -8.42
CA ILE A 166 -12.09 -14.96 -7.11
C ILE A 166 -12.35 -16.42 -6.72
N ASP A 167 -12.86 -17.22 -7.65
CA ASP A 167 -13.12 -18.64 -7.42
C ASP A 167 -11.80 -19.39 -7.11
N GLY A 168 -10.75 -19.15 -7.89
CA GLY A 168 -9.45 -19.75 -7.65
C GLY A 168 -8.87 -19.40 -6.28
N ARG A 169 -9.04 -18.16 -5.83
CA ARG A 169 -8.63 -17.76 -4.48
C ARG A 169 -9.45 -18.44 -3.38
N ALA A 170 -10.72 -18.70 -3.64
CA ALA A 170 -11.54 -19.51 -2.73
C ALA A 170 -11.00 -20.95 -2.58
N GLU A 171 -10.33 -21.45 -3.61
CA GLU A 171 -9.66 -22.77 -3.63
C GLU A 171 -8.20 -22.71 -3.16
N GLY A 172 -7.69 -21.54 -2.82
CA GLY A 172 -6.30 -21.34 -2.37
C GLY A 172 -5.28 -21.09 -3.50
N THR A 173 -5.75 -20.88 -4.74
CA THR A 173 -4.86 -20.52 -5.86
C THR A 173 -4.54 -19.04 -5.84
N ILE A 174 -3.25 -18.69 -5.90
CA ILE A 174 -2.77 -17.30 -5.97
C ILE A 174 -2.34 -17.03 -7.41
N PRO A 175 -3.09 -16.21 -8.18
CA PRO A 175 -2.72 -15.89 -9.55
C PRO A 175 -1.48 -14.99 -9.61
N LEU A 176 -0.76 -15.04 -10.73
CA LEU A 176 0.37 -14.16 -10.98
C LEU A 176 -0.11 -12.71 -11.05
N PRO A 177 0.44 -11.78 -10.27
CA PRO A 177 0.06 -10.37 -10.33
C PRO A 177 0.55 -9.68 -11.60
N GLY A 178 0.00 -8.48 -11.84
CA GLY A 178 0.28 -7.67 -13.01
C GLY A 178 -0.74 -7.84 -14.12
N PRO A 179 -0.38 -7.51 -15.37
CA PRO A 179 -1.27 -7.59 -16.52
C PRO A 179 -1.73 -9.02 -16.81
N GLN A 180 -3.05 -9.25 -16.86
CA GLN A 180 -3.63 -10.59 -17.08
C GLN A 180 -3.76 -10.94 -18.57
N ASN A 181 -3.40 -10.03 -19.48
CA ASN A 181 -3.43 -10.21 -20.92
C ASN A 181 -2.06 -10.58 -21.53
N GLY A 182 -1.06 -10.92 -20.70
CA GLY A 182 0.29 -11.29 -21.15
C GLY A 182 1.25 -10.11 -21.39
N ARG A 183 0.86 -8.86 -21.13
CA ARG A 183 1.80 -7.73 -21.14
C ARG A 183 2.79 -7.88 -19.99
N PHE A 184 4.04 -7.47 -20.24
CA PHE A 184 5.07 -7.51 -19.20
C PHE A 184 4.84 -6.44 -18.11
N SER A 185 4.47 -5.24 -18.53
CA SER A 185 4.23 -4.07 -17.69
C SER A 185 3.32 -3.10 -18.42
N CYS A 186 3.64 -1.82 -18.42
CA CYS A 186 2.91 -0.75 -19.08
C CYS A 186 3.57 -0.32 -20.43
N GLU A 187 4.24 -1.25 -21.11
CA GLU A 187 4.85 -0.98 -22.41
C GLU A 187 3.80 -0.66 -23.49
N PRO A 188 4.20 0.04 -24.57
CA PRO A 188 3.31 0.31 -25.69
C PRO A 188 2.71 -0.98 -26.29
N LEU A 189 1.45 -0.94 -26.74
CA LEU A 189 0.76 -2.09 -27.33
C LEU A 189 1.50 -2.68 -28.54
N GLY A 190 2.16 -1.84 -29.33
CA GLY A 190 2.98 -2.25 -30.47
C GLY A 190 4.42 -2.68 -30.13
N GLY A 191 4.74 -2.80 -28.86
CA GLY A 191 6.10 -3.08 -28.38
C GLY A 191 6.99 -1.84 -28.33
N ALA A 192 8.18 -1.98 -27.75
CA ALA A 192 9.12 -0.88 -27.63
C ALA A 192 9.78 -0.54 -28.97
N THR A 193 9.87 0.75 -29.27
CA THR A 193 10.56 1.29 -30.46
C THR A 193 11.98 1.75 -30.14
N SER A 194 12.31 1.92 -28.85
CA SER A 194 13.63 2.31 -28.35
C SER A 194 14.09 1.32 -27.28
N LEU A 195 15.38 1.37 -26.90
CA LEU A 195 16.00 0.52 -25.87
C LEU A 195 15.81 -0.99 -26.10
N LYS A 196 15.70 -1.43 -27.35
CA LYS A 196 15.46 -2.85 -27.72
C LYS A 196 16.52 -3.80 -27.18
N GLN A 197 17.76 -3.34 -27.03
CA GLN A 197 18.83 -4.14 -26.42
C GLN A 197 18.58 -4.46 -24.95
N TYR A 198 17.91 -3.54 -24.24
CA TYR A 198 17.54 -3.73 -22.84
C TYR A 198 16.40 -4.74 -22.71
N GLU A 199 15.44 -4.71 -23.62
CA GLU A 199 14.33 -5.66 -23.66
C GLU A 199 14.76 -7.10 -23.96
N ALA A 200 15.77 -7.28 -24.81
CA ALA A 200 16.26 -8.60 -25.19
C ALA A 200 16.79 -9.43 -23.98
N ASN A 201 17.18 -8.75 -22.90
CA ASN A 201 17.72 -9.36 -21.68
C ASN A 201 16.80 -9.21 -20.46
N ARG A 202 15.53 -8.80 -20.65
CA ARG A 202 14.61 -8.62 -19.53
C ARG A 202 14.28 -9.94 -18.84
N GLN A 203 14.02 -9.88 -17.54
CA GLN A 203 13.57 -11.01 -16.76
C GLN A 203 12.20 -11.51 -17.23
N ALA A 204 11.80 -12.72 -16.83
CA ALA A 204 10.49 -13.29 -17.17
C ALA A 204 9.33 -12.46 -16.63
N HIS A 205 9.53 -11.84 -15.47
CA HIS A 205 8.53 -11.01 -14.79
C HIS A 205 9.10 -9.63 -14.49
N ASN A 206 8.22 -8.61 -14.44
CA ASN A 206 8.59 -7.32 -13.88
C ASN A 206 8.87 -7.42 -12.38
N ALA A 207 9.46 -6.38 -11.77
CA ALA A 207 9.93 -6.44 -10.38
C ALA A 207 8.81 -6.76 -9.37
N SER A 208 7.59 -6.25 -9.58
CA SER A 208 6.45 -6.51 -8.69
C SER A 208 5.98 -7.96 -8.78
N ALA A 209 5.81 -8.48 -10.01
CA ALA A 209 5.41 -9.86 -10.23
C ALA A 209 6.49 -10.85 -9.76
N ALA A 210 7.78 -10.53 -9.98
CA ALA A 210 8.90 -11.33 -9.50
C ALA A 210 8.90 -11.43 -7.97
N LEU A 211 8.71 -10.32 -7.27
CA LEU A 211 8.63 -10.30 -5.80
C LEU A 211 7.43 -11.10 -5.28
N ALA A 212 6.27 -10.98 -5.91
CA ALA A 212 5.09 -11.74 -5.53
C ALA A 212 5.27 -13.26 -5.73
N VAL A 213 5.93 -13.67 -6.83
CA VAL A 213 6.30 -15.07 -7.06
C VAL A 213 7.28 -15.57 -6.01
N GLU A 214 8.26 -14.76 -5.61
CA GLU A 214 9.23 -15.08 -4.57
C GLU A 214 8.56 -15.25 -3.20
N LEU A 215 7.67 -14.33 -2.83
CA LEU A 215 6.95 -14.36 -1.56
C LEU A 215 5.87 -15.45 -1.52
N ASN A 216 5.37 -15.88 -2.65
CA ASN A 216 4.36 -16.92 -2.87
C ASN A 216 2.96 -16.63 -2.27
N ASP A 217 2.86 -15.90 -1.17
CA ASP A 217 1.60 -15.49 -0.55
C ASP A 217 1.66 -14.05 -0.05
N THR A 218 1.16 -13.13 -0.88
CA THR A 218 1.12 -11.70 -0.58
C THR A 218 -0.12 -11.27 0.21
N LEU A 219 -1.07 -12.17 0.41
CA LEU A 219 -2.26 -11.96 1.25
C LEU A 219 -2.02 -12.32 2.71
N LYS A 220 -0.96 -13.05 2.99
CA LYS A 220 -0.61 -13.48 4.35
C LYS A 220 -0.55 -12.27 5.30
N ARG A 221 -1.20 -12.43 6.44
CA ARG A 221 -1.13 -11.44 7.52
C ARG A 221 0.30 -11.33 8.04
N ILE A 222 0.73 -10.12 8.31
CA ILE A 222 2.05 -9.85 8.89
C ILE A 222 2.08 -10.40 10.32
N ASP A 223 3.00 -11.32 10.58
CA ASP A 223 3.20 -11.96 11.88
C ASP A 223 4.50 -11.52 12.59
N GLY A 224 5.30 -10.71 11.92
CA GLY A 224 6.58 -10.21 12.42
C GLY A 224 7.80 -11.05 12.01
N SER A 225 7.62 -12.09 11.20
CA SER A 225 8.72 -12.88 10.64
C SER A 225 9.41 -12.22 9.46
N GLU A 226 8.87 -11.09 8.97
CA GLU A 226 9.44 -10.32 7.88
C GLU A 226 10.76 -9.66 8.29
N VAL A 227 11.48 -9.13 7.30
CA VAL A 227 12.73 -8.40 7.54
C VAL A 227 12.52 -7.29 8.56
N PRO A 228 13.25 -7.29 9.68
CA PRO A 228 13.07 -6.32 10.74
C PRO A 228 13.46 -4.90 10.27
N VAL A 229 12.89 -3.90 10.94
CA VAL A 229 13.28 -2.50 10.71
C VAL A 229 14.74 -2.30 11.11
N THR A 230 15.55 -1.80 10.19
CA THR A 230 16.95 -1.46 10.50
C THR A 230 17.03 -0.15 11.26
N THR A 231 17.79 -0.12 12.35
CA THR A 231 17.96 1.03 13.24
C THR A 231 19.45 1.31 13.50
N PRO A 232 20.24 1.67 12.46
CA PRO A 232 21.70 1.79 12.57
C PRO A 232 22.18 2.89 13.50
N TRP A 233 21.30 3.77 13.96
CA TRP A 233 21.58 4.82 14.94
C TRP A 233 21.42 4.37 16.40
N LEU A 234 20.71 3.29 16.67
CA LEU A 234 20.58 2.73 18.03
C LEU A 234 21.92 2.14 18.48
N GLY A 235 22.28 2.40 19.74
CA GLY A 235 23.55 1.96 20.29
C GLY A 235 24.76 2.84 19.97
N LYS A 236 24.63 3.84 19.10
CA LYS A 236 25.67 4.86 18.93
C LYS A 236 25.56 5.85 20.09
N SER A 237 26.54 5.79 21.02
CA SER A 237 26.66 6.76 22.08
C SER A 237 26.71 8.19 21.51
N LYS A 238 26.00 9.12 22.15
CA LYS A 238 26.01 10.57 21.82
C LYS A 238 27.37 11.27 22.07
N THR A 239 28.43 10.51 22.28
CA THR A 239 29.77 11.04 22.42
C THR A 239 30.36 11.33 21.04
N ASN A 240 30.06 12.46 20.46
CA ASN A 240 30.91 13.25 19.55
C ASN A 240 30.16 14.27 18.69
N ALA A 241 29.22 15.01 19.31
CA ALA A 241 28.64 16.19 18.68
C ALA A 241 29.24 17.51 19.19
N LYS A 242 30.39 17.46 19.88
CA LYS A 242 31.17 18.66 20.26
C LYS A 242 32.61 18.47 19.81
N GLY A 243 32.91 18.81 18.54
CA GLY A 243 34.29 18.76 18.07
C GLY A 243 34.53 18.87 16.57
N ALA A 244 33.52 19.22 15.78
CA ALA A 244 33.77 19.61 14.39
C ALA A 244 33.64 21.13 14.25
N LYS A 245 34.64 21.87 14.69
CA LYS A 245 34.84 23.21 14.18
C LYS A 245 35.29 23.07 12.73
N SER A 246 34.46 23.57 11.82
CA SER A 246 34.75 23.69 10.40
C SER A 246 36.03 24.49 10.19
N SER A 247 37.07 23.89 9.65
CA SER A 247 38.07 24.63 8.89
C SER A 247 37.46 24.82 7.48
N ALA A 248 36.78 25.93 7.31
CA ALA A 248 36.40 26.40 5.98
C ALA A 248 37.68 26.90 5.32
N THR A 249 38.23 26.11 4.39
CA THR A 249 39.11 26.64 3.37
C THR A 249 38.24 27.13 2.22
N ASP A 250 38.25 28.43 2.10
CA ASP A 250 37.71 29.24 1.02
C ASP A 250 38.31 28.78 -0.32
N SER A 251 37.52 28.27 -1.22
CA SER A 251 37.84 28.20 -2.64
C SER A 251 36.64 28.68 -3.45
N SER A 252 36.66 29.99 -3.67
CA SER A 252 35.82 30.69 -4.61
C SER A 252 36.01 30.15 -6.03
N THR A 253 35.00 29.42 -6.54
CA THR A 253 34.74 29.38 -7.97
C THR A 253 33.25 29.60 -8.20
N GLY A 254 32.96 30.84 -8.63
CA GLY A 254 31.64 31.31 -8.91
C GLY A 254 31.02 30.59 -10.10
N ILE A 255 29.86 30.03 -9.88
CA ILE A 255 28.89 29.72 -10.96
C ILE A 255 27.63 30.54 -10.65
N ALA A 256 27.45 31.61 -11.42
CA ALA A 256 26.25 32.43 -11.38
C ALA A 256 25.03 31.62 -11.87
N PRO A 257 23.86 31.80 -11.23
CA PRO A 257 22.63 31.14 -11.71
C PRO A 257 22.20 31.75 -13.05
N LYS A 258 22.02 30.87 -14.05
CA LYS A 258 21.43 31.27 -15.34
C LYS A 258 19.96 31.61 -15.16
N GLN A 259 19.58 32.82 -15.51
CA GLN A 259 18.21 33.30 -15.59
C GLN A 259 17.43 32.51 -16.71
N PRO A 260 16.13 32.20 -16.48
CA PRO A 260 15.32 31.57 -17.54
C PRO A 260 15.07 32.57 -18.67
N ARG A 261 15.31 32.12 -19.90
CA ARG A 261 14.94 32.85 -21.12
C ARG A 261 13.43 32.91 -21.27
N LEU A 262 12.87 34.10 -21.22
CA LEU A 262 11.51 34.38 -21.66
C LEU A 262 11.40 34.18 -23.19
N LEU A 263 10.59 33.22 -23.59
CA LEU A 263 10.16 33.08 -24.98
C LEU A 263 9.28 34.26 -25.37
N LYS A 264 9.75 35.10 -26.28
CA LYS A 264 8.93 36.14 -26.93
C LYS A 264 7.98 35.45 -27.89
N VAL A 265 6.70 35.53 -27.62
CA VAL A 265 5.63 35.20 -28.59
C VAL A 265 5.58 36.36 -29.56
N ALA A 266 5.86 36.08 -30.83
CA ALA A 266 5.65 37.03 -31.92
C ALA A 266 4.15 37.05 -32.28
N ARG A 267 3.64 38.25 -32.49
CA ARG A 267 2.28 38.53 -32.96
C ARG A 267 2.14 38.14 -34.44
#